data_55b419323c40e70ff9b7e694b5e63cd9
#
_entry.id   55b419323c40e70ff9b7e694b5e63cd9
#
_cell.length_a   1.000
_cell.length_b   1.000
_cell.length_c   1.000
_cell.angle_alpha   90.00
_cell.angle_beta   90.00
_cell.angle_gamma   90.00
#
_symmetry.space_group_name_H-M   'P 1'
#
loop_
_entity.id
_entity.type
_entity.pdbx_description
1 polymer ?
#
loop_
_entity_poly.entity_id
_entity_poly.type
_entity_poly.pdbx_seq_one_letter_code
_entity_poly.pdbx_strand_id
1 'polypeptide(L)'
;MKTFASLLYLKMSSAATAAATATAATATATAAISVPKRLNYIGSKFQLLDWITSTMNTKTGLFDRGRDGSTGSARSSGSSVVTFADIFAGTGIVSYHFRTKYGAKVISNDAELYSSIITHAFTCSVYNNKCKSVIAMLCAELEAKRYVSGVGVGFVTRNYSPYEGNERMFFTVDNAQRIDYVRKRLEEFKVQSGDGGGGVGLSDDEYKFILASILISADNVSNVPAVYGCYLKKFKAKAIRPFIIEPIHKHTKPCVAGSRTYCSDVLSSAFLSDAAFAGTDITYIDPPYNERQYSKNYFPLNIIAKPPQQLVSMSEAPVLKGKTGIPVDCFISPFCKRGGGVCEAAFDKLFRELKTKWIFLSYNSESILPKEKMLEIMGRYGVASVEECDYKRFKSFKYNGDLEIKEYLFCLRKS
;
A
#
# COMPACT_ATOMS: atom_id res chain seq x y z
N MET A 1 -2.14 8.27 59.38
CA MET A 1 -1.98 8.16 57.91
C MET A 1 -3.15 8.88 57.20
N LYS A 2 -3.31 10.17 57.39
CA LYS A 2 -4.26 11.05 56.68
C LYS A 2 -3.71 12.46 56.67
N THR A 3 -2.57 12.71 55.96
CA THR A 3 -2.00 14.08 55.85
C THR A 3 -1.08 14.27 54.63
N PHE A 4 -1.03 13.34 53.67
CA PHE A 4 -0.19 13.51 52.47
C PHE A 4 -0.99 13.71 51.16
N ALA A 5 -2.29 13.48 51.15
CA ALA A 5 -3.13 13.64 49.96
C ALA A 5 -3.68 15.06 49.77
N SER A 6 -3.69 15.89 50.83
CA SER A 6 -4.29 17.24 50.76
C SER A 6 -3.31 18.34 50.30
N LEU A 7 -2.01 18.08 50.30
CA LEU A 7 -1.02 19.10 49.87
C LEU A 7 -0.68 19.04 48.36
N LEU A 8 -1.06 17.97 47.66
CA LEU A 8 -0.87 17.90 46.21
C LEU A 8 -2.02 18.55 45.44
N TYR A 9 -3.18 18.67 46.01
CA TYR A 9 -4.36 19.29 45.33
C TYR A 9 -4.36 20.82 45.38
N LEU A 10 -3.65 21.43 46.32
CA LEU A 10 -3.56 22.89 46.47
C LEU A 10 -2.44 23.54 45.67
N LYS A 11 -1.48 22.78 45.12
CA LYS A 11 -0.42 23.29 44.25
C LYS A 11 -0.75 23.25 42.75
N MET A 12 -1.81 22.57 42.34
CA MET A 12 -2.27 22.55 40.94
C MET A 12 -3.35 23.59 40.62
N SER A 13 -3.86 24.32 41.64
CA SER A 13 -4.94 25.31 41.47
C SER A 13 -4.43 26.75 41.34
N SER A 14 -3.14 27.04 41.60
CA SER A 14 -2.58 28.40 41.48
C SER A 14 -1.77 28.68 40.21
N ALA A 15 -1.58 27.68 39.32
CA ALA A 15 -0.90 27.87 38.06
C ALA A 15 -1.84 28.04 36.84
N ALA A 16 -3.18 28.03 37.08
CA ALA A 16 -4.19 28.10 36.02
C ALA A 16 -4.81 29.49 35.82
N THR A 17 -4.32 30.54 36.54
CA THR A 17 -4.98 31.86 36.48
C THR A 17 -4.05 33.00 35.98
N ALA A 18 -2.90 32.68 35.43
CA ALA A 18 -1.96 33.71 34.95
C ALA A 18 -1.55 33.56 33.47
N ALA A 19 -2.38 32.95 32.61
CA ALA A 19 -2.10 32.83 31.19
C ALA A 19 -3.35 33.04 30.29
N ALA A 20 -4.18 34.04 30.67
CA ALA A 20 -5.35 34.39 29.88
C ALA A 20 -5.26 35.85 29.43
N THR A 21 -4.20 36.25 28.74
CA THR A 21 -4.17 37.42 27.85
C THR A 21 -2.90 37.33 26.98
N ALA A 22 -2.93 36.44 25.99
CA ALA A 22 -2.03 36.53 24.85
C ALA A 22 -2.88 36.25 23.61
N THR A 23 -2.99 37.31 22.82
CA THR A 23 -3.57 37.43 21.50
C THR A 23 -3.61 36.12 20.71
N ALA A 24 -4.82 35.70 20.36
CA ALA A 24 -5.10 34.63 19.42
C ALA A 24 -4.62 35.04 18.01
N ALA A 25 -3.35 34.81 17.72
CA ALA A 25 -2.86 34.71 16.35
C ALA A 25 -3.23 33.29 15.87
N THR A 26 -4.31 33.21 15.11
CA THR A 26 -4.71 31.99 14.36
C THR A 26 -3.64 31.70 13.32
N ALA A 27 -2.55 31.06 13.74
CA ALA A 27 -1.69 30.31 12.86
C ALA A 27 -2.41 28.98 12.56
N THR A 28 -3.14 28.91 11.47
CA THR A 28 -3.54 27.66 10.83
C THR A 28 -2.26 26.90 10.45
N ALA A 29 -1.70 26.17 11.41
CA ALA A 29 -0.64 25.20 11.15
C ALA A 29 -1.21 24.19 10.15
N THR A 30 -0.85 24.30 8.89
CA THR A 30 -0.96 23.25 7.90
C THR A 30 -0.19 22.05 8.47
N ALA A 31 -0.93 21.10 9.05
CA ALA A 31 -0.33 19.88 9.59
C ALA A 31 0.47 19.25 8.45
N ALA A 32 1.79 19.26 8.57
CA ALA A 32 2.68 18.64 7.60
C ALA A 32 2.20 17.19 7.39
N ILE A 33 1.89 16.83 6.14
CA ILE A 33 1.46 15.46 5.80
C ILE A 33 2.61 14.55 6.21
N SER A 34 2.40 13.74 7.25
CA SER A 34 3.43 12.82 7.74
C SER A 34 3.80 11.84 6.62
N VAL A 35 5.10 11.63 6.40
CA VAL A 35 5.57 10.64 5.42
C VAL A 35 5.04 9.27 5.84
N PRO A 36 4.31 8.57 4.96
CA PRO A 36 3.73 7.27 5.29
C PRO A 36 4.80 6.19 5.40
N LYS A 37 4.55 5.16 6.20
CA LYS A 37 5.37 3.94 6.23
C LYS A 37 5.21 3.20 4.90
N ARG A 38 6.28 2.63 4.37
CA ARG A 38 6.30 2.01 3.05
C ARG A 38 6.96 0.65 3.08
N LEU A 39 6.50 -0.25 2.23
CA LEU A 39 7.21 -1.49 1.94
C LEU A 39 8.57 -1.20 1.30
N ASN A 40 9.52 -2.09 1.55
CA ASN A 40 10.71 -2.19 0.72
C ASN A 40 10.31 -2.85 -0.62
N TYR A 41 9.95 -2.01 -1.59
CA TYR A 41 9.25 -2.44 -2.81
C TYR A 41 10.04 -2.03 -4.06
N ILE A 42 10.22 -3.00 -4.97
CA ILE A 42 10.86 -2.75 -6.27
C ILE A 42 9.90 -1.94 -7.14
N GLY A 43 10.40 -0.84 -7.70
CA GLY A 43 9.61 -0.01 -8.61
C GLY A 43 8.73 1.04 -7.91
N SER A 44 8.91 1.30 -6.61
CA SER A 44 8.16 2.37 -5.93
C SER A 44 8.38 3.74 -6.60
N LYS A 45 7.30 4.41 -6.96
CA LYS A 45 7.32 5.72 -7.64
C LYS A 45 7.48 6.92 -6.71
N PHE A 46 7.79 6.69 -5.42
CA PHE A 46 7.86 7.78 -4.43
C PHE A 46 8.77 8.93 -4.83
N GLN A 47 9.93 8.65 -5.41
CA GLN A 47 10.88 9.67 -5.85
C GLN A 47 10.47 10.37 -7.15
N LEU A 48 9.55 9.79 -7.91
CA LEU A 48 9.07 10.28 -9.19
C LEU A 48 7.72 11.01 -9.11
N LEU A 49 7.10 11.08 -7.92
CA LEU A 49 5.74 11.62 -7.76
C LEU A 49 5.60 13.05 -8.28
N ASP A 50 6.57 13.92 -8.00
CA ASP A 50 6.50 15.32 -8.44
C ASP A 50 6.67 15.42 -9.97
N TRP A 51 7.57 14.65 -10.57
CA TRP A 51 7.73 14.58 -12.03
C TRP A 51 6.47 14.01 -12.71
N ILE A 52 5.93 12.88 -12.23
CA ILE A 52 4.70 12.27 -12.74
C ILE A 52 3.55 13.28 -12.69
N THR A 53 3.37 13.95 -11.56
CA THR A 53 2.27 14.90 -11.38
C THR A 53 2.44 16.14 -12.25
N SER A 54 3.67 16.70 -12.33
CA SER A 54 3.96 17.86 -13.18
C SER A 54 3.68 17.53 -14.65
N THR A 55 4.13 16.38 -15.11
CA THR A 55 3.88 15.91 -16.48
C THR A 55 2.38 15.74 -16.75
N MET A 56 1.66 15.06 -15.84
CA MET A 56 0.20 14.92 -15.96
C MET A 56 -0.48 16.29 -16.02
N ASN A 57 -0.06 17.21 -15.17
CA ASN A 57 -0.67 18.55 -15.14
C ASN A 57 -0.41 19.34 -16.41
N THR A 58 0.81 19.30 -16.96
CA THR A 58 1.17 19.93 -18.23
C THR A 58 0.27 19.42 -19.38
N LYS A 59 -0.07 18.14 -19.38
CA LYS A 59 -0.90 17.54 -20.45
C LYS A 59 -2.40 17.78 -20.24
N THR A 60 -2.88 17.90 -18.99
CA THR A 60 -4.30 17.87 -18.67
C THR A 60 -4.86 19.17 -18.08
N GLY A 61 -4.03 19.97 -17.40
CA GLY A 61 -4.44 21.16 -16.63
C GLY A 61 -5.26 20.84 -15.38
N LEU A 62 -5.42 19.56 -15.01
CA LEU A 62 -6.37 19.12 -13.97
C LEU A 62 -5.88 19.39 -12.54
N PHE A 63 -4.58 19.62 -12.34
CA PHE A 63 -3.98 19.81 -11.02
C PHE A 63 -3.43 21.22 -10.81
N ASP A 64 -3.77 22.19 -11.65
CA ASP A 64 -3.39 23.59 -11.46
C ASP A 64 -4.01 24.10 -10.16
N ARG A 65 -3.14 24.35 -9.18
CA ARG A 65 -3.49 25.18 -8.03
C ARG A 65 -3.19 26.61 -8.45
N GLY A 66 -4.14 27.54 -8.24
CA GLY A 66 -3.92 28.95 -8.50
C GLY A 66 -2.55 29.37 -7.98
N ARG A 67 -1.80 30.14 -8.76
CA ARG A 67 -0.40 30.58 -8.51
C ARG A 67 -0.23 31.45 -7.24
N ASP A 68 -1.26 31.68 -6.48
CA ASP A 68 -1.33 32.59 -5.35
C ASP A 68 -0.94 31.97 -3.98
N GLY A 69 -0.38 30.76 -3.99
CA GLY A 69 0.24 30.20 -2.76
C GLY A 69 -0.72 29.99 -1.57
N SER A 70 -2.01 30.26 -1.73
CA SER A 70 -3.00 30.05 -0.69
C SER A 70 -3.32 28.56 -0.56
N THR A 71 -2.68 27.92 0.41
CA THR A 71 -3.03 26.61 0.91
C THR A 71 -4.41 26.69 1.57
N GLY A 72 -5.49 26.67 0.79
CA GLY A 72 -6.82 26.72 1.40
C GLY A 72 -7.91 27.37 0.60
N SER A 73 -7.64 27.91 -0.58
CA SER A 73 -8.73 28.39 -1.43
C SER A 73 -9.48 27.19 -2.00
N ALA A 74 -10.73 27.04 -1.55
CA ALA A 74 -11.72 26.21 -2.21
C ALA A 74 -11.64 26.52 -3.71
N ARG A 75 -11.56 25.49 -4.57
CA ARG A 75 -11.78 25.63 -6.01
C ARG A 75 -12.99 26.56 -6.20
N SER A 76 -12.87 27.52 -7.10
CA SER A 76 -14.00 28.36 -7.49
C SER A 76 -15.24 27.47 -7.66
N SER A 77 -16.36 27.90 -7.12
CA SER A 77 -17.64 27.21 -7.12
C SER A 77 -17.99 26.74 -8.56
N GLY A 78 -17.67 25.46 -8.87
CA GLY A 78 -17.89 24.86 -10.19
C GLY A 78 -16.84 23.85 -10.64
N SER A 79 -15.65 23.76 -10.02
CA SER A 79 -14.63 22.77 -10.38
C SER A 79 -14.93 21.40 -9.76
N SER A 80 -15.27 20.41 -10.61
CA SER A 80 -15.48 19.02 -10.18
C SER A 80 -14.24 18.39 -9.57
N VAL A 81 -14.40 17.50 -8.58
CA VAL A 81 -13.32 16.72 -7.99
C VAL A 81 -12.72 15.82 -9.07
N VAL A 82 -11.37 15.87 -9.23
CA VAL A 82 -10.69 14.97 -10.17
C VAL A 82 -10.84 13.53 -9.72
N THR A 83 -11.26 12.66 -10.64
CA THR A 83 -11.30 11.21 -10.43
C THR A 83 -10.04 10.57 -11.03
N PHE A 84 -9.20 9.99 -10.18
CA PHE A 84 -7.93 9.39 -10.51
C PHE A 84 -7.97 7.88 -10.29
N ALA A 85 -7.70 7.08 -11.32
CA ALA A 85 -7.60 5.63 -11.22
C ALA A 85 -6.14 5.18 -11.24
N ASP A 86 -5.72 4.38 -10.25
CA ASP A 86 -4.40 3.75 -10.12
C ASP A 86 -4.60 2.23 -10.16
N ILE A 87 -4.45 1.64 -11.35
CA ILE A 87 -4.90 0.26 -11.60
C ILE A 87 -3.81 -0.81 -11.42
N PHE A 88 -2.58 -0.41 -11.11
CA PHE A 88 -1.47 -1.27 -10.66
C PHE A 88 -0.84 -0.63 -9.43
N ALA A 89 -1.61 -0.50 -8.37
CA ALA A 89 -1.28 0.40 -7.27
C ALA A 89 -0.06 -0.01 -6.44
N GLY A 90 0.35 -1.28 -6.46
CA GLY A 90 1.54 -1.77 -5.78
C GLY A 90 1.60 -1.39 -4.30
N THR A 91 2.42 -0.40 -3.95
CA THR A 91 2.52 0.10 -2.59
C THR A 91 1.43 1.09 -2.20
N GLY A 92 0.56 1.51 -3.13
CA GLY A 92 -0.47 2.53 -2.93
C GLY A 92 0.06 3.96 -2.80
N ILE A 93 1.36 4.19 -3.02
CA ILE A 93 1.96 5.51 -2.75
C ILE A 93 1.49 6.58 -3.74
N VAL A 94 1.21 6.22 -5.00
CA VAL A 94 0.66 7.12 -6.01
C VAL A 94 -0.77 7.48 -5.63
N SER A 95 -1.60 6.49 -5.32
CA SER A 95 -2.96 6.67 -4.80
C SER A 95 -3.00 7.60 -3.58
N TYR A 96 -2.12 7.39 -2.59
CA TYR A 96 -2.01 8.23 -1.40
C TYR A 96 -1.63 9.67 -1.72
N HIS A 97 -0.70 9.87 -2.66
CA HIS A 97 -0.28 11.20 -3.11
C HIS A 97 -1.44 12.00 -3.72
N PHE A 98 -2.18 11.40 -4.67
CA PHE A 98 -3.31 12.09 -5.30
C PHE A 98 -4.47 12.35 -4.33
N ARG A 99 -4.75 11.41 -3.40
CA ARG A 99 -5.70 11.64 -2.31
C ARG A 99 -5.31 12.82 -1.42
N THR A 100 -4.08 12.82 -0.91
CA THR A 100 -3.69 13.73 0.18
C THR A 100 -3.24 15.10 -0.30
N LYS A 101 -2.55 15.17 -1.44
CA LYS A 101 -2.03 16.43 -1.99
C LYS A 101 -3.05 17.15 -2.87
N TYR A 102 -3.88 16.41 -3.60
CA TYR A 102 -4.81 16.98 -4.57
C TYR A 102 -6.29 16.81 -4.20
N GLY A 103 -6.61 16.05 -3.16
CA GLY A 103 -8.00 15.79 -2.78
C GLY A 103 -8.78 15.06 -3.88
N ALA A 104 -8.11 14.22 -4.67
CA ALA A 104 -8.74 13.48 -5.74
C ALA A 104 -9.66 12.37 -5.19
N LYS A 105 -10.73 12.07 -5.89
CA LYS A 105 -11.44 10.80 -5.76
C LYS A 105 -10.55 9.72 -6.37
N VAL A 106 -10.14 8.74 -5.57
CA VAL A 106 -9.19 7.71 -6.00
C VAL A 106 -9.88 6.36 -6.16
N ILE A 107 -9.67 5.74 -7.33
CA ILE A 107 -10.05 4.36 -7.61
C ILE A 107 -8.76 3.59 -7.81
N SER A 108 -8.47 2.63 -6.93
CA SER A 108 -7.23 1.87 -6.99
C SER A 108 -7.48 0.39 -7.17
N ASN A 109 -6.52 -0.31 -7.76
CA ASN A 109 -6.55 -1.76 -7.94
C ASN A 109 -5.17 -2.37 -7.86
N ASP A 110 -5.09 -3.58 -7.36
CA ASP A 110 -3.95 -4.47 -7.53
C ASP A 110 -4.42 -5.91 -7.54
N ALA A 111 -3.72 -6.79 -8.25
CA ALA A 111 -4.02 -8.21 -8.28
C ALA A 111 -3.58 -8.95 -7.00
N GLU A 112 -2.63 -8.36 -6.25
CA GLU A 112 -2.06 -8.96 -5.05
C GLU A 112 -2.85 -8.53 -3.81
N LEU A 113 -3.27 -9.50 -2.99
CA LEU A 113 -4.10 -9.24 -1.81
C LEU A 113 -3.41 -8.30 -0.81
N TYR A 114 -2.12 -8.51 -0.50
CA TYR A 114 -1.36 -7.63 0.40
C TYR A 114 -1.33 -6.19 -0.12
N SER A 115 -1.14 -6.04 -1.42
CA SER A 115 -1.07 -4.74 -2.09
C SER A 115 -2.41 -4.03 -2.06
N SER A 116 -3.50 -4.72 -2.38
CA SER A 116 -4.86 -4.14 -2.33
C SER A 116 -5.23 -3.68 -0.92
N ILE A 117 -4.83 -4.40 0.13
CA ILE A 117 -5.07 -4.02 1.54
C ILE A 117 -4.26 -2.77 1.90
N ILE A 118 -2.96 -2.73 1.56
CA ILE A 118 -2.10 -1.57 1.81
C ILE A 118 -2.63 -0.35 1.06
N THR A 119 -2.99 -0.52 -0.20
CA THR A 119 -3.55 0.54 -1.04
C THR A 119 -4.90 1.03 -0.51
N HIS A 120 -5.76 0.11 -0.01
CA HIS A 120 -7.01 0.50 0.63
C HIS A 120 -6.78 1.41 1.84
N ALA A 121 -5.80 1.06 2.70
CA ALA A 121 -5.44 1.90 3.84
C ALA A 121 -5.01 3.30 3.39
N PHE A 122 -4.29 3.42 2.28
CA PHE A 122 -3.88 4.71 1.71
C PHE A 122 -5.01 5.45 1.00
N THR A 123 -5.90 4.74 0.33
CA THR A 123 -6.96 5.33 -0.50
C THR A 123 -8.21 5.67 0.29
N CYS A 124 -8.67 4.80 1.19
CA CYS A 124 -9.98 4.87 1.81
C CYS A 124 -9.93 5.09 3.33
N SER A 125 -8.98 4.48 4.04
CA SER A 125 -8.98 4.48 5.50
C SER A 125 -8.43 5.76 6.12
N VAL A 126 -8.74 5.96 7.41
CA VAL A 126 -8.22 7.05 8.25
C VAL A 126 -7.64 6.49 9.55
N TYR A 127 -6.64 7.17 10.12
CA TYR A 127 -6.12 6.86 11.44
C TYR A 127 -7.00 7.52 12.51
N ASN A 128 -8.00 6.79 12.99
CA ASN A 128 -8.92 7.26 14.01
C ASN A 128 -8.59 6.70 15.41
N ASN A 129 -9.32 7.12 16.42
CA ASN A 129 -9.11 6.69 17.81
C ASN A 129 -9.29 5.18 17.98
N LYS A 130 -10.18 4.54 17.22
CA LYS A 130 -10.42 3.11 17.28
C LYS A 130 -9.22 2.31 16.74
N CYS A 131 -8.69 2.70 15.58
CA CYS A 131 -7.43 2.14 15.05
C CYS A 131 -6.29 2.30 16.06
N LYS A 132 -6.15 3.49 16.65
CA LYS A 132 -5.13 3.78 17.66
C LYS A 132 -5.25 2.86 18.88
N SER A 133 -6.47 2.71 19.42
CA SER A 133 -6.73 1.89 20.61
C SER A 133 -6.46 0.40 20.36
N VAL A 134 -6.91 -0.13 19.22
CA VAL A 134 -6.69 -1.55 18.87
C VAL A 134 -5.21 -1.83 18.61
N ILE A 135 -4.48 -0.97 17.90
CA ILE A 135 -3.03 -1.11 17.73
C ILE A 135 -2.31 -1.09 19.06
N ALA A 136 -2.65 -0.14 19.96
CA ALA A 136 -2.03 -0.05 21.27
C ALA A 136 -2.30 -1.31 22.12
N MET A 137 -3.52 -1.84 22.09
CA MET A 137 -3.88 -3.07 22.80
C MET A 137 -3.12 -4.29 22.28
N LEU A 138 -3.05 -4.47 20.94
CA LEU A 138 -2.28 -5.57 20.34
C LEU A 138 -0.78 -5.45 20.69
N CYS A 139 -0.21 -4.26 20.70
CA CYS A 139 1.17 -4.04 21.13
C CYS A 139 1.37 -4.40 22.61
N ALA A 140 0.47 -4.01 23.49
CA ALA A 140 0.52 -4.36 24.93
C ALA A 140 0.42 -5.89 25.14
N GLU A 141 -0.43 -6.59 24.36
CA GLU A 141 -0.50 -8.05 24.39
C GLU A 141 0.81 -8.73 23.93
N LEU A 142 1.48 -8.15 22.94
CA LEU A 142 2.82 -8.61 22.48
C LEU A 142 3.89 -8.38 23.56
N GLU A 143 3.89 -7.24 24.22
CA GLU A 143 4.80 -6.93 25.34
C GLU A 143 4.60 -7.88 26.50
N ALA A 144 3.33 -8.19 26.84
CA ALA A 144 2.95 -9.17 27.84
C ALA A 144 3.22 -10.63 27.41
N LYS A 145 3.82 -10.86 26.24
CA LYS A 145 4.16 -12.17 25.67
C LYS A 145 3.00 -13.16 25.58
N ARG A 146 1.77 -12.70 25.38
CA ARG A 146 0.56 -13.56 25.30
C ARG A 146 0.60 -14.56 24.14
N TYR A 147 1.49 -14.37 23.17
CA TYR A 147 1.70 -15.28 22.04
C TYR A 147 2.53 -16.54 22.37
N VAL A 148 3.25 -16.55 23.50
CA VAL A 148 4.21 -17.61 23.86
C VAL A 148 3.52 -18.92 24.29
N SER A 149 2.30 -18.87 24.81
CA SER A 149 1.56 -20.05 25.34
C SER A 149 1.02 -20.98 24.25
N GLY A 150 1.69 -21.12 23.09
CA GLY A 150 1.25 -21.92 21.95
C GLY A 150 0.19 -21.27 21.05
N VAL A 151 -0.43 -20.19 21.50
CA VAL A 151 -1.47 -19.45 20.75
C VAL A 151 -0.89 -18.73 19.53
N GLY A 152 0.42 -18.40 19.56
CA GLY A 152 1.11 -17.72 18.46
C GLY A 152 1.65 -18.65 17.38
N VAL A 153 1.47 -19.99 17.47
CA VAL A 153 1.98 -20.92 16.46
C VAL A 153 0.94 -21.11 15.35
N GLY A 154 1.04 -20.28 14.32
CA GLY A 154 0.20 -20.35 13.13
C GLY A 154 0.96 -20.76 11.86
N PHE A 155 0.41 -20.37 10.72
CA PHE A 155 0.95 -20.74 9.41
C PHE A 155 2.31 -20.10 9.13
N VAL A 156 2.49 -18.82 9.48
CA VAL A 156 3.76 -18.08 9.26
C VAL A 156 4.87 -18.72 10.08
N THR A 157 4.59 -19.04 11.34
CA THR A 157 5.55 -19.70 12.24
C THR A 157 6.00 -21.04 11.67
N ARG A 158 5.07 -21.94 11.30
CA ARG A 158 5.40 -23.26 10.80
C ARG A 158 6.08 -23.27 9.43
N ASN A 159 5.77 -22.31 8.57
CA ASN A 159 6.18 -22.36 7.17
C ASN A 159 7.27 -21.34 6.79
N TYR A 160 7.44 -20.25 7.54
CA TYR A 160 8.35 -19.15 7.16
C TYR A 160 9.33 -18.74 8.26
N SER A 161 9.44 -19.57 9.31
CA SER A 161 10.48 -19.44 10.34
C SER A 161 11.16 -20.78 10.59
N PRO A 162 12.33 -20.84 11.27
CA PRO A 162 13.02 -22.09 11.59
C PRO A 162 12.38 -22.84 12.78
N TYR A 163 11.06 -22.84 12.84
CA TYR A 163 10.28 -23.53 13.85
C TYR A 163 10.30 -25.04 13.58
N GLU A 164 10.55 -25.87 14.64
CA GLU A 164 10.58 -27.34 14.57
C GLU A 164 11.46 -27.91 13.44
N GLY A 165 12.63 -27.26 13.17
CA GLY A 165 13.57 -27.72 12.15
C GLY A 165 13.27 -27.29 10.72
N ASN A 166 12.28 -26.44 10.49
CA ASN A 166 12.07 -25.83 9.17
C ASN A 166 13.29 -24.96 8.79
N GLU A 167 13.78 -25.09 7.57
CA GLU A 167 14.97 -24.36 7.10
C GLU A 167 14.66 -22.91 6.67
N ARG A 168 13.40 -22.52 6.53
CA ARG A 168 13.03 -21.21 6.04
C ARG A 168 13.20 -20.14 7.09
N MET A 169 13.96 -19.12 6.76
CA MET A 169 14.36 -18.06 7.68
C MET A 169 13.85 -16.67 7.25
N PHE A 170 12.60 -16.58 6.78
CA PHE A 170 12.00 -15.29 6.45
C PHE A 170 11.76 -14.42 7.68
N PHE A 171 11.44 -15.05 8.82
CA PHE A 171 11.27 -14.42 10.12
C PHE A 171 11.98 -15.25 11.20
N THR A 172 12.32 -14.62 12.32
CA THR A 172 12.67 -15.39 13.55
C THR A 172 11.42 -16.11 14.03
N VAL A 173 11.58 -17.16 14.82
CA VAL A 173 10.44 -17.87 15.43
C VAL A 173 9.59 -16.90 16.26
N ASP A 174 10.23 -16.05 17.10
CA ASP A 174 9.54 -15.05 17.92
C ASP A 174 8.70 -14.08 17.07
N ASN A 175 9.29 -13.52 16.01
CA ASN A 175 8.56 -12.60 15.14
C ASN A 175 7.42 -13.26 14.36
N ALA A 176 7.62 -14.51 13.90
CA ALA A 176 6.59 -15.28 13.23
C ALA A 176 5.40 -15.57 14.15
N GLN A 177 5.67 -15.96 15.41
CA GLN A 177 4.63 -16.15 16.42
C GLN A 177 3.88 -14.87 16.75
N ARG A 178 4.57 -13.74 16.86
CA ARG A 178 3.95 -12.41 17.05
C ARG A 178 3.02 -12.06 15.90
N ILE A 179 3.45 -12.29 14.64
CA ILE A 179 2.65 -12.04 13.44
C ILE A 179 1.41 -12.92 13.43
N ASP A 180 1.55 -14.23 13.63
CA ASP A 180 0.42 -15.17 13.67
C ASP A 180 -0.58 -14.80 14.78
N TYR A 181 -0.08 -14.44 15.97
CA TYR A 181 -0.88 -14.02 17.09
C TYR A 181 -1.73 -12.79 16.77
N VAL A 182 -1.12 -11.70 16.32
CA VAL A 182 -1.87 -10.45 16.05
C VAL A 182 -2.83 -10.62 14.88
N ARG A 183 -2.50 -11.48 13.90
CA ARG A 183 -3.41 -11.81 12.81
C ARG A 183 -4.67 -12.53 13.32
N LYS A 184 -4.50 -13.50 14.22
CA LYS A 184 -5.64 -14.19 14.87
C LYS A 184 -6.46 -13.21 15.69
N ARG A 185 -5.80 -12.39 16.53
CA ARG A 185 -6.49 -11.41 17.37
C ARG A 185 -7.25 -10.37 16.54
N LEU A 186 -6.71 -9.92 15.40
CA LEU A 186 -7.39 -8.95 14.55
C LEU A 186 -8.70 -9.50 13.98
N GLU A 187 -8.79 -10.80 13.67
CA GLU A 187 -10.05 -11.39 13.20
C GLU A 187 -11.18 -11.33 14.25
N GLU A 188 -10.82 -11.39 15.53
CA GLU A 188 -11.77 -11.32 16.64
C GLU A 188 -12.42 -9.93 16.79
N PHE A 189 -11.82 -8.89 16.18
CA PHE A 189 -12.37 -7.53 16.15
C PHE A 189 -13.26 -7.23 14.95
N LYS A 190 -13.36 -8.14 13.98
CA LYS A 190 -14.34 -7.97 12.91
C LYS A 190 -15.76 -7.93 13.47
N VAL A 191 -16.57 -7.01 12.97
CA VAL A 191 -18.02 -7.03 13.25
C VAL A 191 -18.58 -8.32 12.66
N GLN A 192 -19.04 -9.21 13.52
CA GLN A 192 -19.88 -10.31 13.08
C GLN A 192 -21.25 -9.71 12.75
N SER A 193 -21.62 -9.73 11.47
CA SER A 193 -22.93 -9.28 11.03
C SER A 193 -23.98 -10.20 11.65
N GLY A 194 -24.66 -9.73 12.72
CA GLY A 194 -25.79 -10.45 13.29
C GLY A 194 -25.83 -10.67 14.80
N ASP A 195 -24.72 -10.55 15.52
CA ASP A 195 -24.75 -10.73 16.97
C ASP A 195 -24.64 -9.40 17.72
N GLY A 196 -25.64 -9.13 18.57
CA GLY A 196 -25.68 -8.01 19.50
C GLY A 196 -24.66 -8.07 20.65
N GLY A 197 -23.50 -8.71 20.40
CA GLY A 197 -22.39 -8.80 21.33
C GLY A 197 -21.60 -7.50 21.39
N GLY A 198 -21.49 -6.90 22.57
CA GLY A 198 -20.83 -5.63 22.86
C GLY A 198 -19.31 -5.56 22.66
N GLY A 199 -18.79 -6.19 21.61
CA GLY A 199 -17.38 -6.11 21.20
C GLY A 199 -17.08 -4.85 20.38
N VAL A 200 -15.81 -4.40 20.40
CA VAL A 200 -15.31 -3.28 19.61
C VAL A 200 -15.22 -3.70 18.13
N GLY A 201 -16.39 -3.81 17.46
CA GLY A 201 -16.43 -4.20 16.04
C GLY A 201 -15.72 -3.18 15.15
N LEU A 202 -14.68 -3.61 14.38
CA LEU A 202 -14.01 -2.78 13.39
C LEU A 202 -14.84 -2.73 12.11
N SER A 203 -14.98 -1.53 11.52
CA SER A 203 -15.42 -1.42 10.13
C SER A 203 -14.39 -2.04 9.18
N ASP A 204 -14.77 -2.31 7.93
CA ASP A 204 -13.87 -2.83 6.91
C ASP A 204 -12.66 -1.91 6.69
N ASP A 205 -12.88 -0.59 6.68
CA ASP A 205 -11.82 0.41 6.54
C ASP A 205 -10.84 0.40 7.72
N GLU A 206 -11.35 0.27 8.96
CA GLU A 206 -10.53 0.19 10.17
C GLU A 206 -9.75 -1.14 10.23
N TYR A 207 -10.41 -2.24 9.90
CA TYR A 207 -9.77 -3.56 9.81
C TYR A 207 -8.63 -3.56 8.80
N LYS A 208 -8.87 -3.09 7.56
CA LYS A 208 -7.84 -3.02 6.51
C LYS A 208 -6.71 -2.07 6.86
N PHE A 209 -7.00 -0.96 7.56
CA PHE A 209 -5.97 -0.06 8.08
C PHE A 209 -5.01 -0.76 9.04
N ILE A 210 -5.56 -1.51 10.00
CA ILE A 210 -4.74 -2.22 11.00
C ILE A 210 -3.98 -3.36 10.33
N LEU A 211 -4.63 -4.11 9.42
CA LEU A 211 -3.99 -5.18 8.67
C LEU A 211 -2.85 -4.66 7.79
N ALA A 212 -3.03 -3.54 7.10
CA ALA A 212 -1.97 -2.88 6.34
C ALA A 212 -0.79 -2.47 7.24
N SER A 213 -1.09 -1.97 8.44
CA SER A 213 -0.06 -1.63 9.44
C SER A 213 0.72 -2.88 9.90
N ILE A 214 0.04 -4.02 10.08
CA ILE A 214 0.68 -5.31 10.37
C ILE A 214 1.57 -5.76 9.21
N LEU A 215 1.11 -5.69 7.96
CA LEU A 215 1.87 -6.08 6.78
C LEU A 215 3.17 -5.29 6.62
N ILE A 216 3.11 -3.97 6.76
CA ILE A 216 4.29 -3.10 6.71
C ILE A 216 5.24 -3.39 7.87
N SER A 217 4.70 -3.61 9.07
CA SER A 217 5.50 -3.92 10.25
C SER A 217 6.18 -5.29 10.14
N ALA A 218 5.52 -6.28 9.51
CA ALA A 218 6.11 -7.59 9.23
C ALA A 218 7.26 -7.48 8.21
N ASP A 219 7.10 -6.68 7.15
CA ASP A 219 8.19 -6.43 6.20
C ASP A 219 9.42 -5.78 6.87
N ASN A 220 9.20 -4.91 7.84
CA ASN A 220 10.28 -4.26 8.59
C ASN A 220 11.16 -5.24 9.38
N VAL A 221 10.64 -6.40 9.78
CA VAL A 221 11.38 -7.46 10.49
C VAL A 221 11.68 -8.68 9.62
N SER A 222 11.46 -8.59 8.30
CA SER A 222 11.74 -9.68 7.38
C SER A 222 13.23 -9.89 7.16
N ASN A 223 13.64 -11.15 7.01
CA ASN A 223 15.04 -11.56 6.78
C ASN A 223 15.31 -11.85 5.29
N VAL A 224 14.99 -10.88 4.46
CA VAL A 224 15.19 -10.98 3.00
C VAL A 224 16.24 -9.97 2.51
N PRO A 225 16.99 -10.25 1.44
CA PRO A 225 17.97 -9.30 0.91
C PRO A 225 17.30 -8.04 0.33
N ALA A 226 16.22 -8.22 -0.44
CA ALA A 226 15.43 -7.14 -1.02
C ALA A 226 13.95 -7.53 -1.14
N VAL A 227 13.66 -8.72 -1.69
CA VAL A 227 12.32 -9.29 -1.87
C VAL A 227 12.26 -10.71 -1.33
N TYR A 228 11.07 -11.27 -1.18
CA TYR A 228 10.85 -12.59 -0.59
C TYR A 228 11.12 -13.77 -1.55
N GLY A 229 11.64 -13.53 -2.74
CA GLY A 229 12.10 -14.61 -3.64
C GLY A 229 13.18 -15.50 -3.02
N CYS A 230 13.89 -15.01 -1.99
CA CYS A 230 14.80 -15.78 -1.16
C CYS A 230 14.90 -15.17 0.25
N TYR A 231 15.41 -15.96 1.21
CA TYR A 231 15.75 -15.52 2.56
C TYR A 231 17.27 -15.60 2.80
N LEU A 232 17.76 -14.84 3.76
CA LEU A 232 19.17 -14.89 4.16
C LEU A 232 19.38 -16.07 5.11
N LYS A 233 20.53 -16.77 4.97
CA LYS A 233 20.92 -17.91 5.82
C LYS A 233 21.36 -17.50 7.23
N LYS A 234 21.53 -16.21 7.49
CA LYS A 234 21.78 -15.62 8.82
C LYS A 234 20.80 -14.46 9.00
N PHE A 235 20.30 -14.31 10.22
CA PHE A 235 19.42 -13.18 10.53
C PHE A 235 20.21 -11.87 10.53
N LYS A 236 19.71 -10.89 9.74
CA LYS A 236 20.25 -9.54 9.75
C LYS A 236 19.72 -8.74 10.96
N ALA A 237 20.45 -7.69 11.37
CA ALA A 237 20.14 -6.91 12.56
C ALA A 237 18.69 -6.42 12.64
N LYS A 238 18.08 -6.03 11.51
CA LYS A 238 16.67 -5.59 11.51
C LYS A 238 15.69 -6.75 11.75
N ALA A 239 16.04 -7.98 11.33
CA ALA A 239 15.16 -9.14 11.44
C ALA A 239 15.07 -9.72 12.86
N ILE A 240 16.07 -9.45 13.71
CA ILE A 240 16.07 -9.87 15.13
C ILE A 240 15.42 -8.84 16.06
N ARG A 241 15.05 -7.65 15.55
CA ARG A 241 14.26 -6.70 16.32
C ARG A 241 12.87 -7.28 16.55
N PRO A 242 12.23 -7.01 17.71
CA PRO A 242 10.88 -7.49 17.95
C PRO A 242 9.90 -6.86 16.96
N PHE A 243 8.97 -7.66 16.46
CA PHE A 243 7.84 -7.17 15.68
C PHE A 243 6.94 -6.30 16.55
N ILE A 244 6.69 -5.08 16.11
CA ILE A 244 5.82 -4.08 16.75
C ILE A 244 4.93 -3.50 15.66
N ILE A 245 3.63 -3.34 15.93
CA ILE A 245 2.70 -2.74 14.97
C ILE A 245 2.83 -1.22 15.02
N GLU A 246 3.25 -0.64 13.90
CA GLU A 246 3.28 0.80 13.71
C GLU A 246 2.20 1.21 12.69
N PRO A 247 1.41 2.27 12.97
CA PRO A 247 0.39 2.71 12.01
C PRO A 247 1.05 3.11 10.68
N ILE A 248 0.46 2.63 9.57
CA ILE A 248 0.98 2.85 8.21
C ILE A 248 1.05 4.34 7.85
N HIS A 249 0.10 5.13 8.33
CA HIS A 249 0.08 6.59 8.26
C HIS A 249 -0.69 7.18 9.45
N LYS A 250 -0.60 8.51 9.62
CA LYS A 250 -1.34 9.24 10.66
C LYS A 250 -2.36 10.21 10.08
N HIS A 251 -2.80 9.98 8.84
CA HIS A 251 -3.77 10.83 8.16
C HIS A 251 -5.18 10.60 8.72
N THR A 252 -5.86 11.68 9.09
CA THR A 252 -7.18 11.66 9.76
C THR A 252 -8.31 12.17 8.89
N LYS A 253 -8.01 12.82 7.75
CA LYS A 253 -9.04 13.35 6.85
C LYS A 253 -9.68 12.22 6.05
N PRO A 254 -11.02 12.15 5.97
CA PRO A 254 -11.71 11.18 5.12
C PRO A 254 -11.27 11.25 3.65
N CYS A 255 -11.42 10.16 2.93
CA CYS A 255 -11.29 10.16 1.48
C CYS A 255 -12.51 10.83 0.84
N VAL A 256 -12.38 11.21 -0.43
CA VAL A 256 -13.53 11.68 -1.21
C VAL A 256 -14.53 10.54 -1.39
N ALA A 257 -15.81 10.86 -1.21
CA ALA A 257 -16.90 9.90 -1.37
C ALA A 257 -16.82 9.19 -2.73
N GLY A 258 -17.00 7.88 -2.73
CA GLY A 258 -16.86 7.03 -3.92
C GLY A 258 -15.41 6.62 -4.24
N SER A 259 -14.40 7.04 -3.45
CA SER A 259 -13.08 6.40 -3.51
C SER A 259 -13.18 4.95 -3.09
N ARG A 260 -12.45 4.05 -3.78
CA ARG A 260 -12.50 2.61 -3.52
C ARG A 260 -11.25 1.89 -3.99
N THR A 261 -11.06 0.66 -3.52
CA THR A 261 -9.95 -0.21 -3.90
C THR A 261 -10.46 -1.59 -4.28
N TYR A 262 -9.92 -2.12 -5.37
CA TYR A 262 -10.18 -3.46 -5.87
C TYR A 262 -8.99 -4.38 -5.62
N CYS A 263 -9.27 -5.69 -5.60
CA CYS A 263 -8.27 -6.76 -5.65
C CYS A 263 -8.62 -7.64 -6.85
N SER A 264 -8.17 -7.26 -8.05
CA SER A 264 -8.62 -7.88 -9.30
C SER A 264 -7.53 -7.92 -10.35
N ASP A 265 -7.61 -8.93 -11.23
CA ASP A 265 -6.88 -8.87 -12.51
C ASP A 265 -7.45 -7.73 -13.35
N VAL A 266 -6.58 -6.79 -13.74
CA VAL A 266 -6.97 -5.61 -14.54
C VAL A 266 -7.53 -5.98 -15.92
N LEU A 267 -7.26 -7.19 -16.42
CA LEU A 267 -7.76 -7.69 -17.70
C LEU A 267 -9.07 -8.46 -17.57
N SER A 268 -9.61 -8.62 -16.35
CA SER A 268 -10.90 -9.27 -16.19
C SER A 268 -12.03 -8.39 -16.72
N SER A 269 -13.01 -9.00 -17.38
CA SER A 269 -14.17 -8.26 -17.94
C SER A 269 -14.96 -7.59 -16.83
N ALA A 270 -15.08 -8.22 -15.66
CA ALA A 270 -15.78 -7.66 -14.50
C ALA A 270 -15.12 -6.35 -14.03
N PHE A 271 -13.77 -6.30 -13.98
CA PHE A 271 -13.05 -5.09 -13.60
C PHE A 271 -13.20 -3.99 -14.66
N LEU A 272 -12.94 -4.31 -15.93
CA LEU A 272 -12.94 -3.31 -17.03
C LEU A 272 -14.32 -2.72 -17.33
N SER A 273 -15.40 -3.45 -17.01
CA SER A 273 -16.79 -2.97 -17.18
C SER A 273 -17.37 -2.29 -15.95
N ASP A 274 -16.64 -2.20 -14.83
CA ASP A 274 -17.17 -1.61 -13.60
C ASP A 274 -17.52 -0.12 -13.81
N ALA A 275 -18.74 0.23 -13.43
CA ALA A 275 -19.28 1.59 -13.54
C ALA A 275 -18.47 2.64 -12.74
N ALA A 276 -17.62 2.21 -11.78
CA ALA A 276 -16.76 3.12 -11.04
C ALA A 276 -15.74 3.85 -11.93
N PHE A 277 -15.37 3.24 -13.05
CA PHE A 277 -14.48 3.87 -14.04
C PHE A 277 -15.20 4.84 -14.98
N ALA A 278 -16.52 4.84 -14.99
CA ALA A 278 -17.28 5.82 -15.76
C ALA A 278 -16.99 7.24 -15.22
N GLY A 279 -16.58 8.15 -16.11
CA GLY A 279 -16.20 9.51 -15.73
C GLY A 279 -14.87 9.66 -15.00
N THR A 280 -14.01 8.64 -15.04
CA THR A 280 -12.61 8.77 -14.58
C THR A 280 -11.84 9.74 -15.49
N ASP A 281 -11.23 10.77 -14.89
CA ASP A 281 -10.48 11.79 -15.65
C ASP A 281 -9.12 11.24 -16.11
N ILE A 282 -8.41 10.54 -15.23
CA ILE A 282 -7.08 9.99 -15.47
C ILE A 282 -7.02 8.55 -15.00
N THR A 283 -6.50 7.65 -15.85
CA THR A 283 -6.02 6.32 -15.44
C THR A 283 -4.50 6.28 -15.48
N TYR A 284 -3.89 5.95 -14.34
CA TYR A 284 -2.48 5.70 -14.20
C TYR A 284 -2.20 4.20 -14.17
N ILE A 285 -1.17 3.79 -14.91
CA ILE A 285 -0.78 2.41 -15.14
C ILE A 285 0.72 2.28 -14.82
N ASP A 286 1.06 1.44 -13.84
CA ASP A 286 2.43 1.13 -13.44
C ASP A 286 2.62 -0.39 -13.37
N PRO A 287 2.58 -1.10 -14.52
CA PRO A 287 2.58 -2.54 -14.59
C PRO A 287 3.98 -3.10 -14.26
N PRO A 288 4.15 -4.40 -14.09
CA PRO A 288 5.47 -5.01 -14.05
C PRO A 288 6.29 -4.68 -15.31
N TYR A 289 7.55 -4.25 -15.13
CA TYR A 289 8.44 -3.87 -16.25
C TYR A 289 9.23 -5.04 -16.83
N ASN A 290 9.40 -6.12 -16.04
CA ASN A 290 10.25 -7.26 -16.38
C ASN A 290 9.55 -8.59 -16.06
N GLU A 291 10.24 -9.70 -16.31
CA GLU A 291 9.71 -11.06 -16.16
C GLU A 291 9.47 -11.49 -14.70
N ARG A 292 9.75 -10.63 -13.72
CA ARG A 292 9.58 -10.95 -12.29
C ARG A 292 8.12 -10.86 -11.88
N GLN A 293 7.53 -11.99 -11.52
CA GLN A 293 6.17 -12.05 -10.98
C GLN A 293 6.13 -11.52 -9.54
N TYR A 294 5.33 -10.49 -9.28
CA TYR A 294 5.21 -9.88 -7.96
C TYR A 294 4.62 -10.84 -6.94
N SER A 295 3.67 -11.68 -7.32
CA SER A 295 3.12 -12.76 -6.51
C SER A 295 4.21 -13.67 -5.92
N LYS A 296 5.26 -14.00 -6.71
CA LYS A 296 6.38 -14.81 -6.26
C LYS A 296 7.43 -14.04 -5.46
N ASN A 297 7.44 -12.72 -5.58
CA ASN A 297 8.39 -11.86 -4.87
C ASN A 297 7.87 -11.39 -3.50
N TYR A 298 6.55 -11.44 -3.28
CA TYR A 298 5.91 -10.92 -2.06
C TYR A 298 4.90 -11.92 -1.44
N PHE A 299 4.97 -13.20 -1.80
CA PHE A 299 4.03 -14.24 -1.35
C PHE A 299 3.84 -14.34 0.17
N PRO A 300 4.85 -14.15 1.04
CA PRO A 300 4.61 -14.20 2.48
C PRO A 300 3.68 -13.09 2.96
N LEU A 301 3.69 -11.92 2.30
CA LEU A 301 2.76 -10.85 2.62
C LEU A 301 1.33 -11.21 2.20
N ASN A 302 1.13 -11.89 1.06
CA ASN A 302 -0.18 -12.43 0.68
C ASN A 302 -0.70 -13.45 1.70
N ILE A 303 0.19 -14.29 2.24
CA ILE A 303 -0.16 -15.25 3.30
C ILE A 303 -0.57 -14.52 4.58
N ILE A 304 0.20 -13.55 5.04
CA ILE A 304 -0.14 -12.75 6.23
C ILE A 304 -1.46 -11.99 6.02
N ALA A 305 -1.77 -11.58 4.80
CA ALA A 305 -3.00 -10.87 4.44
C ALA A 305 -4.25 -11.75 4.50
N LYS A 306 -4.13 -13.06 4.21
CA LYS A 306 -5.25 -14.01 4.27
C LYS A 306 -5.78 -14.17 5.70
N PRO A 307 -7.09 -14.40 5.87
CA PRO A 307 -7.65 -14.81 7.16
C PRO A 307 -6.97 -16.08 7.69
N PRO A 308 -6.54 -16.14 8.96
CA PRO A 308 -5.86 -17.32 9.51
C PRO A 308 -6.65 -18.62 9.36
N GLN A 309 -7.98 -18.56 9.37
CA GLN A 309 -8.88 -19.71 9.21
C GLN A 309 -8.69 -20.37 7.83
N GLN A 310 -8.48 -19.59 6.77
CA GLN A 310 -8.21 -20.10 5.42
C GLN A 310 -6.85 -20.79 5.32
N LEU A 311 -5.90 -20.42 6.17
CA LEU A 311 -4.55 -21.00 6.17
C LEU A 311 -4.47 -22.39 6.84
N VAL A 312 -5.48 -22.77 7.61
CA VAL A 312 -5.56 -24.06 8.30
C VAL A 312 -6.69 -24.96 7.78
N SER A 313 -7.51 -24.46 6.88
CA SER A 313 -8.58 -25.21 6.22
C SER A 313 -8.00 -26.30 5.31
N MET A 314 -8.55 -27.51 5.35
CA MET A 314 -8.11 -28.60 4.47
C MET A 314 -8.31 -28.31 2.98
N SER A 315 -9.28 -27.45 2.64
CA SER A 315 -9.61 -27.09 1.25
C SER A 315 -8.97 -25.79 0.76
N GLU A 316 -8.62 -24.88 1.67
CA GLU A 316 -8.17 -23.52 1.31
C GLU A 316 -6.70 -23.24 1.67
N ALA A 317 -6.08 -24.10 2.48
CA ALA A 317 -4.68 -23.92 2.87
C ALA A 317 -3.77 -23.98 1.63
N PRO A 318 -2.86 -22.99 1.48
CA PRO A 318 -2.00 -22.93 0.30
C PRO A 318 -1.03 -24.10 0.25
N VAL A 319 -0.94 -24.75 -0.90
CA VAL A 319 0.08 -25.77 -1.16
C VAL A 319 1.38 -25.05 -1.50
N LEU A 320 2.43 -25.34 -0.73
CA LEU A 320 3.73 -24.67 -0.87
C LEU A 320 4.70 -25.53 -1.68
N LYS A 321 5.52 -24.90 -2.53
CA LYS A 321 6.54 -25.56 -3.33
C LYS A 321 7.92 -24.92 -3.17
N GLY A 322 8.94 -25.72 -3.46
CA GLY A 322 10.35 -25.31 -3.47
C GLY A 322 10.90 -24.96 -2.08
N LYS A 323 12.17 -24.60 -2.03
CA LYS A 323 12.89 -24.27 -0.78
C LYS A 323 12.32 -23.03 -0.08
N THR A 324 11.81 -22.08 -0.83
CA THR A 324 11.24 -20.84 -0.29
C THR A 324 9.78 -20.98 0.16
N GLY A 325 9.08 -22.05 -0.23
CA GLY A 325 7.67 -22.24 0.13
C GLY A 325 6.73 -21.27 -0.57
N ILE A 326 6.94 -21.08 -1.88
CA ILE A 326 6.04 -20.26 -2.71
C ILE A 326 4.73 -21.05 -2.91
N PRO A 327 3.55 -20.42 -2.72
CA PRO A 327 2.28 -21.06 -3.05
C PRO A 327 2.18 -21.43 -4.54
N VAL A 328 1.56 -22.58 -4.84
CA VAL A 328 1.42 -23.06 -6.24
C VAL A 328 0.42 -22.23 -7.04
N ASP A 329 -0.53 -21.60 -6.37
CA ASP A 329 -1.64 -20.80 -6.90
C ASP A 329 -1.33 -19.29 -7.05
N CYS A 330 -0.04 -18.92 -7.10
CA CYS A 330 0.36 -17.53 -7.30
C CYS A 330 -0.19 -16.98 -8.61
N PHE A 331 -0.73 -15.76 -8.59
CA PHE A 331 -1.15 -15.01 -9.78
C PHE A 331 0.02 -14.83 -10.76
N ILE A 332 -0.25 -15.05 -12.04
CA ILE A 332 0.74 -14.92 -13.12
C ILE A 332 0.32 -13.78 -14.05
N SER A 333 0.98 -12.66 -13.91
CA SER A 333 0.71 -11.48 -14.74
C SER A 333 1.17 -11.69 -16.19
N PRO A 334 0.31 -11.45 -17.19
CA PRO A 334 0.72 -11.47 -18.60
C PRO A 334 1.68 -10.33 -18.96
N PHE A 335 1.68 -9.24 -18.21
CA PHE A 335 2.61 -8.11 -18.38
C PHE A 335 4.06 -8.47 -18.04
N CYS A 336 4.31 -9.59 -17.35
CA CYS A 336 5.64 -10.13 -17.07
C CYS A 336 6.13 -11.12 -18.13
N LYS A 337 5.42 -11.35 -19.22
CA LYS A 337 5.79 -12.39 -20.19
C LYS A 337 6.53 -11.80 -21.40
N ARG A 338 7.81 -12.16 -21.54
CA ARG A 338 8.61 -11.85 -22.72
C ARG A 338 8.34 -12.87 -23.83
N GLY A 339 8.21 -12.39 -25.05
CA GLY A 339 7.98 -13.22 -26.23
C GLY A 339 6.52 -13.67 -26.41
N GLY A 340 6.24 -14.26 -27.60
CA GLY A 340 4.92 -14.77 -27.96
C GLY A 340 3.80 -13.73 -28.08
N GLY A 341 4.10 -12.42 -28.05
CA GLY A 341 3.10 -11.36 -28.17
C GLY A 341 2.17 -11.20 -26.96
N VAL A 342 2.38 -11.99 -25.88
CA VAL A 342 1.44 -12.01 -24.71
C VAL A 342 1.38 -10.66 -24.02
N CYS A 343 2.53 -10.03 -23.77
CA CYS A 343 2.59 -8.71 -23.14
C CYS A 343 1.96 -7.62 -24.02
N GLU A 344 2.24 -7.67 -25.34
CA GLU A 344 1.63 -6.76 -26.33
C GLU A 344 0.10 -6.87 -26.33
N ALA A 345 -0.43 -8.11 -26.42
CA ALA A 345 -1.86 -8.37 -26.42
C ALA A 345 -2.53 -7.90 -25.12
N ALA A 346 -1.83 -8.02 -23.97
CA ALA A 346 -2.31 -7.52 -22.69
C ALA A 346 -2.46 -5.99 -22.68
N PHE A 347 -1.46 -5.25 -23.16
CA PHE A 347 -1.53 -3.80 -23.28
C PHE A 347 -2.57 -3.36 -24.31
N ASP A 348 -2.63 -4.01 -25.47
CA ASP A 348 -3.63 -3.72 -26.52
C ASP A 348 -5.05 -3.86 -25.97
N LYS A 349 -5.34 -4.99 -25.29
CA LYS A 349 -6.64 -5.18 -24.62
C LYS A 349 -6.93 -4.10 -23.60
N LEU A 350 -5.94 -3.78 -22.74
CA LEU A 350 -6.10 -2.80 -21.68
C LEU A 350 -6.44 -1.41 -22.25
N PHE A 351 -5.67 -0.91 -23.22
CA PHE A 351 -5.92 0.40 -23.82
C PHE A 351 -7.25 0.44 -24.60
N ARG A 352 -7.65 -0.66 -25.24
CA ARG A 352 -8.93 -0.77 -25.94
C ARG A 352 -10.11 -0.64 -24.98
N GLU A 353 -10.08 -1.37 -23.87
CA GLU A 353 -11.21 -1.49 -22.95
C GLU A 353 -11.35 -0.32 -21.98
N LEU A 354 -10.27 0.34 -21.58
CA LEU A 354 -10.32 1.49 -20.69
C LEU A 354 -11.12 2.63 -21.32
N LYS A 355 -12.07 3.18 -20.58
CA LYS A 355 -12.98 4.27 -21.04
C LYS A 355 -12.51 5.66 -20.63
N THR A 356 -11.39 5.78 -19.98
CA THR A 356 -10.82 7.04 -19.49
C THR A 356 -10.27 7.89 -20.64
N LYS A 357 -10.48 9.21 -20.57
CA LYS A 357 -9.96 10.15 -21.58
C LYS A 357 -8.44 10.22 -21.60
N TRP A 358 -7.81 10.23 -20.42
CA TRP A 358 -6.36 10.32 -20.26
C TRP A 358 -5.81 9.07 -19.61
N ILE A 359 -4.86 8.44 -20.28
CA ILE A 359 -4.13 7.28 -19.75
C ILE A 359 -2.65 7.66 -19.67
N PHE A 360 -2.05 7.48 -18.49
CA PHE A 360 -0.63 7.65 -18.25
C PHE A 360 -0.02 6.31 -17.86
N LEU A 361 1.02 5.89 -18.58
CA LEU A 361 1.72 4.63 -18.34
C LEU A 361 3.16 4.93 -17.94
N SER A 362 3.55 4.53 -16.72
CA SER A 362 4.95 4.46 -16.32
C SER A 362 5.60 3.19 -16.87
N TYR A 363 6.80 3.35 -17.40
CA TYR A 363 7.63 2.25 -17.92
C TYR A 363 9.10 2.69 -17.90
N ASN A 364 10.07 1.85 -18.33
CA ASN A 364 11.46 2.28 -18.39
C ASN A 364 12.22 1.67 -19.59
N SER A 365 13.47 2.10 -19.76
CA SER A 365 14.32 1.68 -20.87
C SER A 365 14.71 0.19 -20.87
N GLU A 366 14.54 -0.53 -19.75
CA GLU A 366 14.83 -1.97 -19.61
C GLU A 366 13.59 -2.84 -19.67
N SER A 367 12.44 -2.25 -19.99
CA SER A 367 11.15 -2.92 -19.97
C SER A 367 11.01 -3.97 -21.07
N ILE A 368 10.00 -4.85 -20.93
CA ILE A 368 9.75 -5.95 -21.89
C ILE A 368 9.47 -5.43 -23.28
N LEU A 369 8.65 -4.37 -23.41
CA LEU A 369 8.34 -3.73 -24.67
C LEU A 369 9.20 -2.47 -24.86
N PRO A 370 9.85 -2.32 -26.04
CA PRO A 370 10.54 -1.10 -26.39
C PRO A 370 9.62 0.13 -26.43
N LYS A 371 10.19 1.31 -26.25
CA LYS A 371 9.46 2.60 -26.27
C LYS A 371 8.63 2.78 -27.54
N GLU A 372 9.22 2.51 -28.69
CA GLU A 372 8.60 2.66 -30.01
C GLU A 372 7.39 1.72 -30.16
N LYS A 373 7.52 0.49 -29.66
CA LYS A 373 6.43 -0.50 -29.70
C LYS A 373 5.27 -0.08 -28.81
N MET A 374 5.55 0.48 -27.64
CA MET A 374 4.51 0.99 -26.75
C MET A 374 3.75 2.16 -27.40
N LEU A 375 4.46 3.10 -28.02
CA LEU A 375 3.84 4.21 -28.77
C LEU A 375 2.98 3.72 -29.95
N GLU A 376 3.44 2.68 -30.67
CA GLU A 376 2.67 2.04 -31.74
C GLU A 376 1.33 1.49 -31.21
N ILE A 377 1.37 0.73 -30.10
CA ILE A 377 0.16 0.14 -29.51
C ILE A 377 -0.81 1.23 -29.04
N MET A 378 -0.29 2.22 -28.28
CA MET A 378 -1.11 3.32 -27.77
C MET A 378 -1.71 4.17 -28.89
N GLY A 379 -0.94 4.39 -29.97
CA GLY A 379 -1.36 5.18 -31.13
C GLY A 379 -2.59 4.62 -31.88
N ARG A 380 -2.92 3.35 -31.69
CA ARG A 380 -4.15 2.74 -32.23
C ARG A 380 -5.43 3.28 -31.58
N TYR A 381 -5.30 3.90 -30.41
CA TYR A 381 -6.42 4.30 -29.56
C TYR A 381 -6.53 5.80 -29.34
N GLY A 382 -5.62 6.60 -29.91
CA GLY A 382 -5.65 8.05 -29.80
C GLY A 382 -4.27 8.68 -30.01
N VAL A 383 -4.09 9.90 -29.52
CA VAL A 383 -2.83 10.63 -29.63
C VAL A 383 -1.91 10.20 -28.48
N ALA A 384 -0.78 9.55 -28.85
CA ALA A 384 0.21 9.07 -27.90
C ALA A 384 1.46 9.96 -27.91
N SER A 385 2.05 10.18 -26.73
CA SER A 385 3.35 10.84 -26.54
C SER A 385 4.08 10.24 -25.35
N VAL A 386 5.37 10.55 -25.19
CA VAL A 386 6.19 10.08 -24.07
C VAL A 386 7.08 11.20 -23.55
N GLU A 387 7.18 11.29 -22.22
CA GLU A 387 8.16 12.13 -21.52
C GLU A 387 9.18 11.22 -20.84
N GLU A 388 10.44 11.65 -20.80
CA GLU A 388 11.56 10.88 -20.27
C GLU A 388 12.19 11.57 -19.06
N CYS A 389 12.63 10.79 -18.09
CA CYS A 389 13.38 11.27 -16.94
C CYS A 389 14.55 10.34 -16.65
N ASP A 390 15.73 10.91 -16.44
CA ASP A 390 16.88 10.12 -16.01
C ASP A 390 16.71 9.70 -14.56
N TYR A 391 16.85 8.42 -14.28
CA TYR A 391 16.61 7.84 -12.97
C TYR A 391 17.76 6.93 -12.55
N LYS A 392 18.24 7.09 -11.31
CA LYS A 392 19.27 6.21 -10.76
C LYS A 392 18.67 4.87 -10.33
N ARG A 393 19.19 3.78 -10.89
CA ARG A 393 18.75 2.43 -10.56
C ARG A 393 18.84 2.14 -9.06
N PHE A 394 17.78 1.56 -8.51
CA PHE A 394 17.80 1.02 -7.15
C PHE A 394 18.75 -0.19 -7.10
N LYS A 395 19.86 -0.08 -6.36
CA LYS A 395 20.85 -1.16 -6.21
C LYS A 395 20.36 -2.20 -5.22
N SER A 396 19.98 -3.39 -5.68
CA SER A 396 19.82 -4.58 -4.83
C SER A 396 21.10 -5.41 -4.69
N PHE A 397 22.07 -5.24 -5.62
CA PHE A 397 23.39 -5.91 -5.65
C PHE A 397 24.46 -4.98 -6.20
N LYS A 398 25.79 -5.35 -5.99
CA LYS A 398 26.90 -4.73 -6.72
C LYS A 398 26.76 -5.08 -8.20
N TYR A 399 26.36 -4.12 -9.00
CA TYR A 399 26.20 -4.24 -10.45
C TYR A 399 27.28 -3.38 -11.14
N ASN A 400 27.96 -3.93 -12.16
CA ASN A 400 29.05 -3.28 -12.89
C ASN A 400 28.60 -2.64 -14.21
N GLY A 401 27.28 -2.48 -14.46
CA GLY A 401 26.76 -1.83 -15.66
C GLY A 401 26.33 -0.38 -15.42
N ASP A 402 25.81 0.27 -16.45
CA ASP A 402 25.30 1.63 -16.40
C ASP A 402 24.27 1.80 -15.28
N LEU A 403 24.50 2.82 -14.44
CA LEU A 403 23.67 3.12 -13.28
C LEU A 403 22.44 3.94 -13.64
N GLU A 404 22.39 4.48 -14.83
CA GLU A 404 21.35 5.36 -15.33
C GLU A 404 20.37 4.56 -16.20
N ILE A 405 19.12 4.60 -15.79
CA ILE A 405 17.99 4.11 -16.58
C ILE A 405 17.10 5.30 -16.90
N LYS A 406 16.43 5.26 -18.03
CA LYS A 406 15.40 6.24 -18.35
C LYS A 406 14.04 5.72 -17.89
N GLU A 407 13.39 6.48 -17.04
CA GLU A 407 11.96 6.28 -16.74
C GLU A 407 11.14 7.02 -17.80
N TYR A 408 10.08 6.38 -18.28
CA TYR A 408 9.16 6.86 -19.28
C TYR A 408 7.79 7.10 -18.65
N LEU A 409 7.18 8.22 -18.99
CA LEU A 409 5.77 8.45 -18.74
C LEU A 409 5.07 8.64 -20.10
N PHE A 410 4.46 7.56 -20.58
CA PHE A 410 3.63 7.63 -21.77
C PHE A 410 2.30 8.29 -21.45
N CYS A 411 1.82 9.10 -22.36
CA CYS A 411 0.52 9.78 -22.28
C CYS A 411 -0.31 9.39 -23.51
N LEU A 412 -1.49 8.86 -23.30
CA LEU A 412 -2.49 8.61 -24.32
C LEU A 412 -3.71 9.48 -24.04
N ARG A 413 -4.04 10.35 -24.99
CA ARG A 413 -5.34 11.00 -25.05
C ARG A 413 -6.22 10.20 -26.01
N LYS A 414 -7.19 9.45 -25.46
CA LYS A 414 -8.09 8.63 -26.26
C LYS A 414 -8.97 9.48 -27.16
N SER A 415 -9.21 8.97 -28.36
CA SER A 415 -10.11 9.55 -29.35
C SER A 415 -11.58 9.46 -28.93
#